data_78bba64bbb1badb4d2db2147b5c1ea5c
#
_entry.id   78bba64bbb1badb4d2db2147b5c1ea5c
#
_cell.length_a   1.000
_cell.length_b   1.000
_cell.length_c   1.000
_cell.angle_alpha   90.00
_cell.angle_beta   90.00
_cell.angle_gamma   90.00
#
_symmetry.space_group_name_H-M   'P 1'
#
loop_
_entity.id
_entity.type
_entity.pdbx_description
1 polymer ?
#
loop_
_entity_poly.entity_id
_entity_poly.type
_entity_poly.pdbx_seq_one_letter_code
_entity_poly.pdbx_strand_id
1 'polypeptide(L)'
;MKKLSLLTIILFAAFSSMHAQGIFTSYSFNVEPKDQNTVLQLYKDYFSKKENLIKGVTIALYENHFKGKDIATHEMVASGTPEAMGAAYDGKSSAAWNLFQSELSKFCKGVRAAEGKRGSNFGDTSSAIYPVQDAYFINVKDPEQYKAKFEAFWSKNSPANTRISFGSVTTLNEEKTTHYVVKSYKDFTTKFKDDATNGKANTEFTNSVKDIRTFNYSTTRVLLGRW
;
A
#
# COMPACT_ATOMS: atom_id res chain seq x y z
N MET A 1 -10.71 -51.08 -3.85
CA MET A 1 -10.30 -50.15 -2.77
C MET A 1 -9.17 -49.18 -3.12
N LYS A 2 -8.60 -49.15 -4.37
CA LYS A 2 -7.50 -48.26 -4.76
C LYS A 2 -7.95 -46.94 -5.43
N LYS A 3 -9.23 -46.76 -5.77
CA LYS A 3 -9.76 -45.57 -6.44
C LYS A 3 -10.25 -44.47 -5.48
N LEU A 4 -10.44 -44.76 -4.21
CA LEU A 4 -10.93 -43.78 -3.21
C LEU A 4 -9.80 -42.90 -2.68
N SER A 5 -8.55 -43.38 -2.64
CA SER A 5 -7.39 -42.65 -2.14
C SER A 5 -6.94 -41.49 -3.08
N LEU A 6 -7.20 -41.60 -4.37
CA LEU A 6 -6.78 -40.55 -5.33
C LEU A 6 -7.68 -39.31 -5.29
N LEU A 7 -8.96 -39.50 -4.97
CA LEU A 7 -9.92 -38.38 -4.88
C LEU A 7 -9.66 -37.51 -3.65
N THR A 8 -9.20 -38.10 -2.55
CA THR A 8 -8.91 -37.42 -1.29
C THR A 8 -7.67 -36.53 -1.41
N ILE A 9 -6.66 -36.95 -2.20
CA ILE A 9 -5.44 -36.16 -2.42
C ILE A 9 -5.70 -34.92 -3.29
N ILE A 10 -6.60 -35.01 -4.28
CA ILE A 10 -6.96 -33.88 -5.15
C ILE A 10 -7.77 -32.85 -4.36
N LEU A 11 -8.61 -33.26 -3.41
CA LEU A 11 -9.38 -32.33 -2.58
C LEU A 11 -8.47 -31.56 -1.59
N PHE A 12 -7.39 -32.17 -1.09
CA PHE A 12 -6.44 -31.49 -0.19
C PHE A 12 -5.52 -30.49 -0.92
N ALA A 13 -5.21 -30.72 -2.20
CA ALA A 13 -4.40 -29.80 -3.00
C ALA A 13 -5.16 -28.51 -3.37
N ALA A 14 -6.50 -28.50 -3.36
CA ALA A 14 -7.32 -27.34 -3.68
C ALA A 14 -7.46 -26.35 -2.51
N PHE A 15 -7.08 -26.72 -1.28
CA PHE A 15 -7.15 -25.85 -0.10
C PHE A 15 -5.87 -25.05 0.20
N SER A 16 -4.81 -25.23 -0.56
CA SER A 16 -3.49 -24.69 -0.21
C SER A 16 -3.17 -23.29 -0.78
N SER A 17 -4.12 -22.53 -1.27
CA SER A 17 -3.85 -21.18 -1.79
C SER A 17 -4.84 -20.08 -1.36
N MET A 18 -5.55 -20.24 -0.27
CA MET A 18 -6.17 -19.09 0.40
C MET A 18 -5.07 -18.35 1.20
N HIS A 19 -4.18 -17.68 0.51
CA HIS A 19 -3.38 -16.63 1.14
C HIS A 19 -4.37 -15.58 1.61
N ALA A 20 -4.50 -15.43 2.93
CA ALA A 20 -5.34 -14.39 3.51
C ALA A 20 -4.96 -13.05 2.85
N GLN A 21 -5.91 -12.46 2.13
CA GLN A 21 -5.70 -11.20 1.45
C GLN A 21 -5.38 -10.14 2.51
N GLY A 22 -4.18 -9.54 2.45
CA GLY A 22 -3.76 -8.55 3.43
C GLY A 22 -4.68 -7.33 3.42
N ILE A 23 -4.94 -6.79 4.59
CA ILE A 23 -5.67 -5.53 4.79
C ILE A 23 -4.66 -4.40 4.98
N PHE A 24 -5.03 -3.18 4.60
CA PHE A 24 -4.33 -1.98 5.00
C PHE A 24 -5.32 -0.91 5.44
N THR A 25 -4.84 -0.03 6.31
CA THR A 25 -5.46 1.27 6.59
C THR A 25 -4.43 2.35 6.35
N SER A 26 -4.87 3.51 5.87
CA SER A 26 -4.00 4.67 5.71
C SER A 26 -4.62 5.90 6.33
N TYR A 27 -3.77 6.74 6.91
CA TYR A 27 -4.11 8.02 7.51
C TYR A 27 -3.21 9.08 6.90
N SER A 28 -3.82 9.96 6.12
CA SER A 28 -3.13 11.07 5.48
C SER A 28 -3.32 12.35 6.30
N PHE A 29 -2.25 13.10 6.47
CA PHE A 29 -2.25 14.31 7.30
C PHE A 29 -1.25 15.34 6.81
N ASN A 30 -1.44 16.58 7.26
CA ASN A 30 -0.52 17.67 7.01
C ASN A 30 0.38 17.91 8.20
N VAL A 31 1.66 18.14 7.91
CA VAL A 31 2.69 18.58 8.85
C VAL A 31 3.35 19.82 8.27
N GLU A 32 3.56 20.85 9.08
CA GLU A 32 4.31 22.02 8.64
C GLU A 32 5.81 21.67 8.46
N PRO A 33 6.54 22.29 7.53
CA PRO A 33 7.96 21.97 7.28
C PRO A 33 8.84 22.03 8.53
N LYS A 34 8.58 22.97 9.43
CA LYS A 34 9.35 23.12 10.69
C LYS A 34 9.15 21.95 11.67
N ASP A 35 8.03 21.21 11.57
CA ASP A 35 7.59 20.17 12.51
C ASP A 35 7.87 18.76 12.01
N GLN A 36 8.33 18.58 10.75
CA GLN A 36 8.54 17.27 10.13
C GLN A 36 9.48 16.37 10.94
N ASN A 37 10.61 16.91 11.41
CA ASN A 37 11.56 16.15 12.22
C ASN A 37 10.96 15.74 13.57
N THR A 38 10.15 16.60 14.18
CA THR A 38 9.45 16.30 15.45
C THR A 38 8.47 15.15 15.26
N VAL A 39 7.66 15.20 14.19
CA VAL A 39 6.72 14.13 13.86
C VAL A 39 7.44 12.81 13.61
N LEU A 40 8.51 12.82 12.81
CA LEU A 40 9.30 11.62 12.55
C LEU A 40 9.90 11.05 13.85
N GLN A 41 10.37 11.92 14.75
CA GLN A 41 10.93 11.47 16.05
C GLN A 41 9.85 10.86 16.94
N LEU A 42 8.65 11.45 17.03
CA LEU A 42 7.52 10.87 17.76
C LEU A 42 7.18 9.46 17.28
N TYR A 43 7.13 9.24 15.96
CA TYR A 43 6.92 7.89 15.39
C TYR A 43 8.04 6.93 15.79
N LYS A 44 9.31 7.34 15.68
CA LYS A 44 10.44 6.53 16.07
C LYS A 44 10.41 6.16 17.55
N ASP A 45 10.19 7.14 18.42
CA ASP A 45 10.17 6.95 19.88
C ASP A 45 9.04 6.02 20.33
N TYR A 46 7.91 6.05 19.64
CA TYR A 46 6.79 5.18 19.94
C TYR A 46 7.00 3.77 19.39
N PHE A 47 7.22 3.63 18.08
CA PHE A 47 7.25 2.34 17.40
C PHE A 47 8.58 1.58 17.49
N SER A 48 9.67 2.19 18.00
CA SER A 48 10.90 1.46 18.33
C SER A 48 10.76 0.56 19.56
N LYS A 49 9.77 0.81 20.40
CA LYS A 49 9.51 0.02 21.59
C LYS A 49 8.69 -1.22 21.25
N LYS A 50 9.22 -2.40 21.54
CA LYS A 50 8.58 -3.68 21.20
C LYS A 50 7.17 -3.84 21.76
N GLU A 51 6.92 -3.30 22.94
CA GLU A 51 5.62 -3.31 23.60
C GLU A 51 4.55 -2.49 22.89
N ASN A 52 4.95 -1.56 22.03
CA ASN A 52 4.03 -0.74 21.23
C ASN A 52 3.77 -1.33 19.83
N LEU A 53 4.51 -2.38 19.45
CA LEU A 53 4.30 -3.04 18.17
C LEU A 53 3.14 -4.04 18.27
N ILE A 54 2.32 -4.05 17.25
CA ILE A 54 1.22 -5.01 17.13
C ILE A 54 1.72 -6.17 16.29
N LYS A 55 1.71 -7.38 16.87
CA LYS A 55 2.18 -8.59 16.19
C LYS A 55 1.43 -8.81 14.87
N GLY A 56 2.19 -8.93 13.78
CA GLY A 56 1.63 -9.16 12.44
C GLY A 56 1.13 -7.90 11.73
N VAL A 57 1.27 -6.72 12.34
CA VAL A 57 1.01 -5.44 11.70
C VAL A 57 2.33 -4.74 11.39
N THR A 58 2.46 -4.22 10.19
CA THR A 58 3.54 -3.33 9.78
C THR A 58 3.02 -1.90 9.72
N ILE A 59 3.72 -0.98 10.33
CA ILE A 59 3.46 0.46 10.25
C ILE A 59 4.53 1.09 9.35
N ALA A 60 4.12 1.90 8.39
CA ALA A 60 5.00 2.66 7.51
C ALA A 60 4.58 4.13 7.49
N LEU A 61 5.55 5.02 7.64
CA LEU A 61 5.36 6.48 7.54
C LEU A 61 6.02 6.98 6.26
N TYR A 62 5.27 7.74 5.47
CA TYR A 62 5.72 8.32 4.20
C TYR A 62 5.61 9.84 4.23
N GLU A 63 6.51 10.49 3.49
CA GLU A 63 6.41 11.89 3.09
C GLU A 63 6.04 11.99 1.61
N ASN A 64 5.06 12.82 1.27
CA ASN A 64 4.59 13.05 -0.09
C ASN A 64 5.40 14.19 -0.75
N HIS A 65 6.18 13.86 -1.78
CA HIS A 65 7.03 14.81 -2.51
C HIS A 65 6.30 15.44 -3.70
N PHE A 66 5.90 14.63 -4.69
CA PHE A 66 5.18 15.12 -5.88
C PHE A 66 3.72 14.72 -5.75
N LYS A 67 2.89 15.66 -5.30
CA LYS A 67 1.56 15.36 -4.77
C LYS A 67 0.42 15.54 -5.76
N GLY A 68 0.62 16.25 -6.87
CA GLY A 68 -0.48 16.58 -7.78
C GLY A 68 -1.63 17.28 -7.03
N LYS A 69 -2.81 16.69 -7.08
CA LYS A 69 -4.00 17.17 -6.35
C LYS A 69 -4.03 16.77 -4.87
N ASP A 70 -3.12 15.88 -4.43
CA ASP A 70 -3.09 15.46 -3.04
C ASP A 70 -2.61 16.60 -2.15
N ILE A 71 -3.44 16.98 -1.19
CA ILE A 71 -3.11 18.04 -0.24
C ILE A 71 -2.32 17.54 0.97
N ALA A 72 -2.29 16.23 1.22
CA ALA A 72 -1.58 15.66 2.35
C ALA A 72 -0.06 15.71 2.15
N THR A 73 0.68 16.07 3.20
CA THR A 73 2.15 16.07 3.20
C THR A 73 2.73 14.73 3.65
N HIS A 74 1.99 13.99 4.48
CA HIS A 74 2.42 12.71 5.04
C HIS A 74 1.29 11.69 4.99
N GLU A 75 1.68 10.42 5.03
CA GLU A 75 0.75 9.30 5.14
C GLU A 75 1.33 8.21 6.04
N MET A 76 0.56 7.76 7.02
CA MET A 76 0.84 6.53 7.77
C MET A 76 0.01 5.40 7.18
N VAL A 77 0.65 4.26 6.90
CA VAL A 77 -0.01 3.05 6.43
C VAL A 77 0.24 1.93 7.44
N ALA A 78 -0.84 1.36 7.98
CA ALA A 78 -0.81 0.12 8.74
C ALA A 78 -1.25 -1.03 7.84
N SER A 79 -0.58 -2.18 7.89
CA SER A 79 -0.96 -3.33 7.07
C SER A 79 -0.63 -4.66 7.75
N GLY A 80 -1.51 -5.65 7.56
CA GLY A 80 -1.36 -6.98 8.16
C GLY A 80 -2.38 -7.97 7.60
N THR A 81 -2.48 -9.14 8.24
CA THR A 81 -3.61 -10.05 7.99
C THR A 81 -4.90 -9.46 8.58
N PRO A 82 -6.10 -9.91 8.13
CA PRO A 82 -7.37 -9.48 8.73
C PRO A 82 -7.40 -9.66 10.25
N GLU A 83 -6.86 -10.77 10.76
CA GLU A 83 -6.83 -11.08 12.19
C GLU A 83 -5.92 -10.12 12.96
N ALA A 84 -4.73 -9.82 12.42
CA ALA A 84 -3.79 -8.89 13.05
C ALA A 84 -4.31 -7.46 13.04
N MET A 85 -4.92 -7.04 11.92
CA MET A 85 -5.54 -5.72 11.82
C MET A 85 -6.78 -5.61 12.72
N GLY A 86 -7.64 -6.63 12.77
CA GLY A 86 -8.77 -6.68 13.70
C GLY A 86 -8.31 -6.54 15.15
N ALA A 87 -7.33 -7.33 15.57
CA ALA A 87 -6.77 -7.24 16.92
C ALA A 87 -6.19 -5.85 17.25
N ALA A 88 -5.64 -5.15 16.24
CA ALA A 88 -5.12 -3.79 16.39
C ALA A 88 -6.24 -2.77 16.71
N TYR A 89 -7.41 -2.94 16.09
CA TYR A 89 -8.55 -2.02 16.26
C TYR A 89 -9.48 -2.41 17.40
N ASP A 90 -9.64 -3.69 17.69
CA ASP A 90 -10.46 -4.20 18.81
C ASP A 90 -9.75 -4.05 20.16
N GLY A 91 -8.43 -3.82 20.14
CA GLY A 91 -7.63 -3.62 21.34
C GLY A 91 -8.02 -2.35 22.10
N LYS A 92 -7.95 -2.41 23.45
CA LYS A 92 -8.10 -1.19 24.26
C LYS A 92 -6.91 -0.27 24.01
N SER A 93 -7.16 1.02 23.79
CA SER A 93 -6.11 2.03 23.70
C SER A 93 -5.24 2.04 24.96
N SER A 94 -3.94 1.84 24.79
CA SER A 94 -3.00 1.95 25.90
C SER A 94 -2.77 3.42 26.29
N ALA A 95 -2.35 3.66 27.52
CA ALA A 95 -1.96 5.01 27.95
C ALA A 95 -0.82 5.57 27.07
N ALA A 96 0.13 4.70 26.64
CA ALA A 96 1.21 5.07 25.73
C ALA A 96 0.69 5.48 24.35
N TRP A 97 -0.32 4.78 23.81
CA TRP A 97 -0.97 5.15 22.56
C TRP A 97 -1.69 6.48 22.66
N ASN A 98 -2.46 6.68 23.72
CA ASN A 98 -3.19 7.93 23.93
C ASN A 98 -2.23 9.13 24.07
N LEU A 99 -1.11 8.95 24.78
CA LEU A 99 -0.07 9.97 24.88
C LEU A 99 0.55 10.26 23.50
N PHE A 100 0.93 9.23 22.76
CA PHE A 100 1.47 9.37 21.40
C PHE A 100 0.53 10.16 20.49
N GLN A 101 -0.76 9.79 20.46
CA GLN A 101 -1.76 10.51 19.67
C GLN A 101 -1.95 11.96 20.12
N SER A 102 -1.96 12.21 21.45
CA SER A 102 -2.06 13.55 21.99
C SER A 102 -0.88 14.44 21.59
N GLU A 103 0.35 13.91 21.64
CA GLU A 103 1.53 14.65 21.20
C GLU A 103 1.53 14.86 19.68
N LEU A 104 1.20 13.83 18.90
CA LEU A 104 1.15 13.90 17.45
C LEU A 104 0.13 14.95 16.95
N SER A 105 -1.02 15.05 17.62
CA SER A 105 -2.09 15.98 17.25
C SER A 105 -1.71 17.46 17.35
N LYS A 106 -0.64 17.79 18.07
CA LYS A 106 -0.10 19.16 18.17
C LYS A 106 0.58 19.62 16.87
N PHE A 107 1.04 18.67 16.05
CA PHE A 107 1.85 18.90 14.85
C PHE A 107 1.18 18.42 13.57
N CYS A 108 0.16 17.58 13.67
CA CYS A 108 -0.50 16.96 12.53
C CYS A 108 -1.96 17.40 12.42
N LYS A 109 -2.36 17.77 11.19
CA LYS A 109 -3.77 18.00 10.85
C LYS A 109 -4.24 16.89 9.92
N GLY A 110 -5.19 16.06 10.39
CA GLY A 110 -5.79 14.99 9.60
C GLY A 110 -6.43 15.51 8.31
N VAL A 111 -6.26 14.78 7.21
CA VAL A 111 -6.83 15.10 5.91
C VAL A 111 -7.86 14.05 5.52
N ARG A 112 -7.47 12.76 5.53
CA ARG A 112 -8.34 11.63 5.19
C ARG A 112 -7.85 10.33 5.81
N ALA A 113 -8.74 9.35 5.88
CA ALA A 113 -8.40 7.97 6.19
C ALA A 113 -8.99 7.05 5.13
N ALA A 114 -8.34 5.92 4.89
CA ALA A 114 -8.80 4.91 3.96
C ALA A 114 -8.53 3.51 4.50
N GLU A 115 -9.32 2.57 4.04
CA GLU A 115 -9.14 1.13 4.25
C GLU A 115 -9.18 0.43 2.90
N GLY A 116 -8.46 -0.68 2.79
CA GLY A 116 -8.49 -1.46 1.56
C GLY A 116 -7.81 -2.82 1.70
N LYS A 117 -7.80 -3.51 0.56
CA LYS A 117 -7.24 -4.85 0.45
C LYS A 117 -6.01 -4.83 -0.43
N ARG A 118 -4.97 -5.54 0.01
CA ARG A 118 -3.78 -5.78 -0.80
C ARG A 118 -4.10 -6.88 -1.81
N GLY A 119 -3.69 -6.67 -3.06
CA GLY A 119 -3.89 -7.63 -4.13
C GLY A 119 -2.55 -8.14 -4.68
N SER A 120 -2.46 -8.21 -6.01
CA SER A 120 -1.32 -8.79 -6.73
C SER A 120 -0.05 -7.94 -6.61
N ASN A 121 1.10 -8.62 -6.60
CA ASN A 121 2.42 -8.00 -6.58
C ASN A 121 3.28 -8.58 -7.70
N PHE A 122 4.06 -7.74 -8.36
CA PHE A 122 4.98 -8.09 -9.45
C PHE A 122 6.33 -7.39 -9.27
N GLY A 123 7.34 -7.88 -9.98
CA GLY A 123 8.70 -7.39 -9.89
C GLY A 123 9.47 -8.06 -8.75
N ASP A 124 10.32 -7.33 -8.07
CA ASP A 124 11.09 -7.88 -6.96
C ASP A 124 10.19 -8.14 -5.75
N THR A 125 10.01 -9.40 -5.41
CA THR A 125 9.24 -9.87 -4.25
C THR A 125 10.11 -10.17 -3.03
N SER A 126 11.40 -9.86 -3.08
CA SER A 126 12.32 -10.02 -1.94
C SER A 126 11.88 -9.15 -0.75
N SER A 127 12.51 -9.35 0.40
CA SER A 127 12.30 -8.51 1.58
C SER A 127 12.93 -7.11 1.48
N ALA A 128 13.56 -6.78 0.35
CA ALA A 128 14.21 -5.49 0.14
C ALA A 128 13.21 -4.33 0.32
N ILE A 129 13.70 -3.24 0.92
CA ILE A 129 12.91 -2.01 1.09
C ILE A 129 13.07 -1.16 -0.16
N TYR A 130 11.95 -0.75 -0.72
CA TYR A 130 11.84 0.17 -1.85
C TYR A 130 11.24 1.49 -1.33
N PRO A 131 12.09 2.46 -0.93
CA PRO A 131 11.62 3.63 -0.20
C PRO A 131 10.89 4.66 -1.05
N VAL A 132 11.16 4.73 -2.36
CA VAL A 132 10.51 5.69 -3.26
C VAL A 132 9.32 5.00 -3.91
N GLN A 133 8.14 5.62 -3.84
CA GLN A 133 6.91 5.03 -4.37
C GLN A 133 6.11 6.04 -5.17
N ASP A 134 5.63 5.62 -6.34
CA ASP A 134 4.52 6.28 -7.03
C ASP A 134 3.22 5.54 -6.72
N ALA A 135 2.29 6.23 -6.07
CA ALA A 135 0.96 5.72 -5.77
C ALA A 135 -0.04 6.35 -6.75
N TYR A 136 -0.73 5.50 -7.50
CA TYR A 136 -1.77 5.88 -8.47
C TYR A 136 -3.12 5.47 -7.93
N PHE A 137 -4.05 6.41 -7.87
CA PHE A 137 -5.41 6.21 -7.39
C PHE A 137 -6.37 6.28 -8.57
N ILE A 138 -7.18 5.22 -8.73
CA ILE A 138 -8.00 5.01 -9.92
C ILE A 138 -9.42 4.58 -9.54
N ASN A 139 -10.36 4.94 -10.38
CA ASN A 139 -11.70 4.34 -10.36
C ASN A 139 -11.78 3.27 -11.45
N VAL A 140 -12.04 2.03 -11.06
CA VAL A 140 -12.15 0.88 -11.95
C VAL A 140 -13.62 0.50 -12.08
N LYS A 141 -14.12 0.49 -13.32
CA LYS A 141 -15.51 0.13 -13.65
C LYS A 141 -15.74 -1.37 -13.70
N ASP A 142 -14.71 -2.12 -14.15
CA ASP A 142 -14.70 -3.57 -14.25
C ASP A 142 -13.46 -4.13 -13.53
N PRO A 143 -13.56 -4.44 -12.23
CA PRO A 143 -12.44 -4.91 -11.42
C PRO A 143 -11.82 -6.21 -11.90
N GLU A 144 -12.62 -7.17 -12.34
CA GLU A 144 -12.13 -8.47 -12.79
C GLU A 144 -11.34 -8.35 -14.10
N GLN A 145 -11.88 -7.61 -15.07
CA GLN A 145 -11.19 -7.37 -16.32
C GLN A 145 -9.90 -6.55 -16.11
N TYR A 146 -9.95 -5.52 -15.23
CA TYR A 146 -8.77 -4.72 -14.91
C TYR A 146 -7.69 -5.57 -14.28
N LYS A 147 -8.04 -6.39 -13.27
CA LYS A 147 -7.12 -7.30 -12.60
C LYS A 147 -6.47 -8.26 -13.60
N ALA A 148 -7.26 -8.91 -14.45
CA ALA A 148 -6.76 -9.85 -15.46
C ALA A 148 -5.74 -9.17 -16.40
N LYS A 149 -6.06 -7.97 -16.92
CA LYS A 149 -5.15 -7.20 -17.78
C LYS A 149 -3.90 -6.75 -17.04
N PHE A 150 -4.03 -6.31 -15.78
CA PHE A 150 -2.92 -5.89 -14.94
C PHE A 150 -1.94 -7.05 -14.71
N GLU A 151 -2.44 -8.20 -14.31
CA GLU A 151 -1.65 -9.41 -14.06
C GLU A 151 -0.98 -9.92 -15.33
N ALA A 152 -1.71 -10.01 -16.43
CA ALA A 152 -1.16 -10.45 -17.72
C ALA A 152 -0.05 -9.53 -18.24
N PHE A 153 -0.15 -8.23 -18.00
CA PHE A 153 0.83 -7.26 -18.44
C PHE A 153 2.08 -7.25 -17.53
N TRP A 154 1.90 -7.07 -16.22
CA TRP A 154 3.01 -6.87 -15.30
C TRP A 154 3.78 -8.16 -14.99
N SER A 155 3.18 -9.33 -15.15
CA SER A 155 3.92 -10.61 -15.10
C SER A 155 5.05 -10.71 -16.13
N LYS A 156 4.92 -10.00 -17.26
CA LYS A 156 5.89 -10.02 -18.37
C LYS A 156 6.76 -8.76 -18.45
N ASN A 157 6.28 -7.65 -17.90
CA ASN A 157 6.86 -6.33 -18.13
C ASN A 157 7.33 -5.64 -16.84
N SER A 158 7.46 -6.38 -15.73
CA SER A 158 7.94 -5.80 -14.48
C SER A 158 9.41 -5.37 -14.60
N PRO A 159 9.74 -4.08 -14.42
CA PRO A 159 11.12 -3.63 -14.50
C PRO A 159 11.97 -4.20 -13.37
N ALA A 160 13.27 -4.39 -13.63
CA ALA A 160 14.23 -4.79 -12.59
C ALA A 160 14.31 -3.73 -11.49
N ASN A 161 14.58 -4.16 -10.26
CA ASN A 161 14.72 -3.28 -9.08
C ASN A 161 13.47 -2.40 -8.81
N THR A 162 12.31 -2.92 -9.16
CA THR A 162 11.01 -2.30 -8.86
C THR A 162 10.05 -3.32 -8.29
N ARG A 163 9.06 -2.84 -7.56
CA ARG A 163 7.90 -3.63 -7.13
C ARG A 163 6.64 -2.92 -7.56
N ILE A 164 5.72 -3.66 -8.13
CA ILE A 164 4.42 -3.13 -8.55
C ILE A 164 3.35 -3.88 -7.78
N SER A 165 2.52 -3.12 -7.07
CA SER A 165 1.43 -3.65 -6.26
C SER A 165 0.11 -3.08 -6.74
N PHE A 166 -0.92 -3.90 -6.76
CA PHE A 166 -2.30 -3.52 -7.08
C PHE A 166 -3.21 -3.98 -5.95
N GLY A 167 -4.22 -3.17 -5.63
CA GLY A 167 -5.22 -3.52 -4.62
C GLY A 167 -6.46 -2.65 -4.72
N SER A 168 -7.43 -2.92 -3.84
CA SER A 168 -8.69 -2.19 -3.79
C SER A 168 -8.78 -1.29 -2.56
N VAL A 169 -9.50 -0.18 -2.70
CA VAL A 169 -9.94 0.69 -1.60
C VAL A 169 -11.39 0.35 -1.29
N THR A 170 -11.71 0.03 -0.04
CA THR A 170 -13.03 -0.43 0.40
C THR A 170 -13.81 0.65 1.12
N THR A 171 -13.13 1.53 1.82
CA THR A 171 -13.73 2.70 2.47
C THR A 171 -13.04 3.96 1.97
N LEU A 172 -13.73 4.97 1.88
CA LEU A 172 -13.44 6.26 1.35
C LEU A 172 -14.11 6.49 0.01
N ASN A 173 -14.87 7.61 -0.27
CA ASN A 173 -14.20 8.51 -1.17
C ASN A 173 -15.05 9.63 -1.66
N GLU A 174 -14.56 10.80 -1.46
CA GLU A 174 -14.98 12.00 -2.18
C GLU A 174 -14.65 11.89 -3.68
N GLU A 175 -13.61 11.13 -4.06
CA GLU A 175 -13.12 11.03 -5.44
C GLU A 175 -13.47 9.72 -6.17
N LYS A 176 -14.34 8.88 -5.58
CA LYS A 176 -14.72 7.57 -6.14
C LYS A 176 -13.54 6.67 -6.48
N THR A 177 -12.44 6.74 -5.73
CA THR A 177 -11.30 5.84 -5.90
C THR A 177 -11.70 4.44 -5.44
N THR A 178 -11.62 3.46 -6.31
CA THR A 178 -11.95 2.07 -5.99
C THR A 178 -10.70 1.19 -5.87
N HIS A 179 -9.61 1.61 -6.51
CA HIS A 179 -8.37 0.82 -6.57
C HIS A 179 -7.14 1.73 -6.53
N TYR A 180 -6.01 1.11 -6.20
CA TYR A 180 -4.70 1.76 -6.24
C TYR A 180 -3.68 0.86 -6.95
N VAL A 181 -2.68 1.49 -7.52
CA VAL A 181 -1.44 0.86 -7.98
C VAL A 181 -0.28 1.57 -7.31
N VAL A 182 0.63 0.82 -6.69
CA VAL A 182 1.88 1.38 -6.14
C VAL A 182 3.05 0.78 -6.90
N LYS A 183 3.86 1.65 -7.50
CA LYS A 183 5.13 1.30 -8.10
C LYS A 183 6.24 1.77 -7.17
N SER A 184 7.05 0.84 -6.68
CA SER A 184 8.07 1.10 -5.67
C SER A 184 9.46 0.91 -6.27
N TYR A 185 10.39 1.81 -5.94
CA TYR A 185 11.72 1.91 -6.51
C TYR A 185 12.79 1.92 -5.41
N LYS A 186 13.96 1.41 -5.74
CA LYS A 186 15.11 1.42 -4.84
C LYS A 186 15.53 2.83 -4.45
N ASP A 187 15.46 3.77 -5.39
CA ASP A 187 15.84 5.16 -5.23
C ASP A 187 15.22 6.04 -6.34
N PHE A 188 15.38 7.35 -6.25
CA PHE A 188 14.93 8.29 -7.28
C PHE A 188 15.62 8.12 -8.63
N THR A 189 16.89 7.70 -8.65
CA THR A 189 17.59 7.42 -9.90
C THR A 189 16.89 6.29 -10.67
N THR A 190 16.54 5.22 -9.97
CA THR A 190 15.78 4.09 -10.54
C THR A 190 14.42 4.55 -11.04
N LYS A 191 13.70 5.38 -10.25
CA LYS A 191 12.41 5.95 -10.65
C LYS A 191 12.53 6.76 -11.93
N PHE A 192 13.42 7.74 -11.99
CA PHE A 192 13.55 8.62 -13.15
C PHE A 192 14.03 7.87 -14.42
N LYS A 193 14.87 6.84 -14.25
CA LYS A 193 15.25 5.96 -15.37
C LYS A 193 14.05 5.16 -15.87
N ASP A 194 13.21 4.64 -14.97
CA ASP A 194 12.01 3.92 -15.33
C ASP A 194 11.01 4.81 -16.09
N ASP A 195 10.79 6.03 -15.62
CA ASP A 195 9.94 7.01 -16.30
C ASP A 195 10.42 7.30 -17.73
N ALA A 196 11.74 7.38 -17.92
CA ALA A 196 12.35 7.64 -19.23
C ALA A 196 12.31 6.44 -20.17
N THR A 197 12.45 5.20 -19.66
CA THR A 197 12.65 4.00 -20.48
C THR A 197 11.37 3.18 -20.71
N ASN A 198 10.47 3.16 -19.72
CA ASN A 198 9.26 2.34 -19.75
C ASN A 198 8.00 3.10 -20.19
N GLY A 199 8.14 4.30 -20.72
CA GLY A 199 7.03 5.12 -21.19
C GLY A 199 6.15 4.38 -22.21
N LYS A 200 6.77 3.60 -23.14
CA LYS A 200 6.04 2.80 -24.13
C LYS A 200 5.19 1.70 -23.46
N ALA A 201 5.78 0.91 -22.55
CA ALA A 201 5.07 -0.15 -21.85
C ALA A 201 3.94 0.41 -20.96
N ASN A 202 4.20 1.51 -20.25
CA ASN A 202 3.18 2.19 -19.46
C ASN A 202 2.03 2.72 -20.34
N THR A 203 2.35 3.22 -21.54
CA THR A 203 1.36 3.68 -22.53
C THR A 203 0.53 2.52 -23.07
N GLU A 204 1.16 1.41 -23.42
CA GLU A 204 0.46 0.20 -23.89
C GLU A 204 -0.51 -0.33 -22.84
N PHE A 205 -0.08 -0.45 -21.60
CA PHE A 205 -0.96 -0.86 -20.52
C PHE A 205 -2.10 0.13 -20.32
N THR A 206 -1.81 1.43 -20.25
CA THR A 206 -2.81 2.48 -20.07
C THR A 206 -3.87 2.44 -21.16
N ASN A 207 -3.46 2.28 -22.41
CA ASN A 207 -4.38 2.16 -23.55
C ASN A 207 -5.25 0.90 -23.46
N SER A 208 -4.70 -0.20 -22.96
CA SER A 208 -5.44 -1.46 -22.82
C SER A 208 -6.58 -1.39 -21.80
N VAL A 209 -6.50 -0.46 -20.83
CA VAL A 209 -7.46 -0.34 -19.71
C VAL A 209 -8.23 0.98 -19.70
N LYS A 210 -8.03 1.87 -20.70
CA LYS A 210 -8.60 3.23 -20.73
C LYS A 210 -10.12 3.29 -20.60
N ASP A 211 -10.83 2.30 -21.16
CA ASP A 211 -12.30 2.27 -21.19
C ASP A 211 -12.91 1.72 -19.89
N ILE A 212 -12.10 0.97 -19.10
CA ILE A 212 -12.53 0.31 -17.86
C ILE A 212 -11.99 0.97 -16.60
N ARG A 213 -11.17 2.02 -16.73
CA ARG A 213 -10.71 2.81 -15.58
C ARG A 213 -10.72 4.31 -15.85
N THR A 214 -10.81 5.09 -14.79
CA THR A 214 -10.53 6.53 -14.77
C THR A 214 -9.38 6.78 -13.82
N PHE A 215 -8.40 7.57 -14.25
CA PHE A 215 -7.33 8.05 -13.38
C PHE A 215 -7.83 9.23 -12.54
N ASN A 216 -7.64 9.16 -11.24
CA ASN A 216 -8.03 10.23 -10.31
C ASN A 216 -6.85 11.15 -9.99
N TYR A 217 -5.82 10.61 -9.36
CA TYR A 217 -4.58 11.33 -9.06
C TYR A 217 -3.43 10.36 -8.77
N SER A 218 -2.23 10.90 -8.65
CA SER A 218 -1.06 10.18 -8.17
C SER A 218 -0.24 11.03 -7.21
N THR A 219 0.56 10.36 -6.40
CA THR A 219 1.54 11.00 -5.54
C THR A 219 2.84 10.20 -5.56
N THR A 220 3.97 10.90 -5.59
CA THR A 220 5.27 10.27 -5.30
C THR A 220 5.57 10.48 -3.83
N ARG A 221 5.86 9.41 -3.11
CA ARG A 221 6.13 9.44 -1.67
C ARG A 221 7.42 8.71 -1.32
N VAL A 222 8.03 9.10 -0.21
CA VAL A 222 9.27 8.53 0.31
C VAL A 222 9.02 7.94 1.69
N LEU A 223 9.49 6.72 1.90
CA LEU A 223 9.43 6.04 3.18
C LEU A 223 10.37 6.71 4.19
N LEU A 224 9.83 7.24 5.28
CA LEU A 224 10.58 7.83 6.39
C LEU A 224 10.90 6.83 7.49
N GLY A 225 10.05 5.81 7.67
CA GLY A 225 10.25 4.76 8.67
C GLY A 225 9.28 3.60 8.47
N ARG A 226 9.70 2.41 8.96
CA ARG A 226 8.90 1.19 8.92
C ARG A 226 9.17 0.37 10.20
N TRP A 227 8.11 -0.06 10.85
CA TRP A 227 8.13 -0.82 12.11
C TRP A 227 7.24 -2.06 12.05
#